data_7e6ad5a1fb1db1053840072caf5a9845
#
_entry.id   7e6ad5a1fb1db1053840072caf5a9845
#
_cell.length_a   1.000
_cell.length_b   1.000
_cell.length_c   1.000
_cell.angle_alpha   90.00
_cell.angle_beta   90.00
_cell.angle_gamma   90.00
#
_symmetry.space_group_name_H-M   'P 1'
#
loop_
_entity.id
_entity.type
_entity.pdbx_description
1 polymer ?
#
loop_
_entity_poly.entity_id
_entity_poly.type
_entity_poly.pdbx_seq_one_letter_code
_entity_poly.pdbx_strand_id
1 'polypeptide(L)'
;LTYQRVNIFEGSQGNWKLIRTCLCGAGKSSTPTIRGVFTTSYKQTAWNYGSYYCGPIVRFNGSSGYAFHSRLEYWPMNSDRYYDARIGFPISHGCLRMYNDDIWFMYNNIPNGTTVVVY
;
A
#
# COMPACT_ATOMS: atom_id res chain seq x y z
N LEU A 1 10.75 -2.62 5.88
CA LEU A 1 10.38 -1.26 6.31
C LEU A 1 11.55 -0.29 6.37
N THR A 2 12.74 -0.76 6.74
CA THR A 2 13.93 0.10 6.88
C THR A 2 14.20 0.93 5.63
N TYR A 3 14.07 0.34 4.45
CA TYR A 3 14.31 1.02 3.17
C TYR A 3 13.05 1.59 2.54
N GLN A 4 11.91 1.52 3.20
CA GLN A 4 10.61 1.98 2.70
C GLN A 4 10.33 1.43 1.30
N ARG A 5 10.33 0.10 1.17
CA ARG A 5 10.13 -0.60 -0.10
C ARG A 5 9.05 -1.65 0.01
N VAL A 6 8.31 -1.81 -1.07
CA VAL A 6 7.42 -2.95 -1.32
C VAL A 6 8.00 -3.72 -2.49
N ASN A 7 8.33 -4.98 -2.28
CA ASN A 7 8.82 -5.87 -3.32
C ASN A 7 7.74 -6.88 -3.65
N ILE A 8 7.42 -7.00 -4.93
CA ILE A 8 6.39 -7.91 -5.43
C ILE A 8 7.07 -9.07 -6.15
N PHE A 9 6.75 -10.28 -5.73
CA PHE A 9 7.29 -11.50 -6.29
C PHE A 9 6.17 -12.33 -6.90
N GLU A 10 6.48 -13.03 -7.98
CA GLU A 10 5.61 -14.00 -8.60
C GLU A 10 6.27 -15.38 -8.61
N GLY A 11 5.49 -16.44 -8.41
CA GLY A 11 6.00 -17.78 -8.44
C GLY A 11 5.51 -18.64 -7.28
N SER A 12 6.34 -19.57 -6.85
CA SER A 12 6.05 -20.51 -5.77
C SER A 12 7.30 -20.74 -4.93
N GLN A 13 7.16 -21.50 -3.84
CA GLN A 13 8.27 -21.79 -2.93
C GLN A 13 9.47 -22.34 -3.69
N GLY A 14 10.64 -21.71 -3.51
CA GLY A 14 11.89 -22.06 -4.18
C GLY A 14 12.05 -21.48 -5.59
N ASN A 15 11.00 -20.83 -6.15
CA ASN A 15 11.02 -20.29 -7.52
C ASN A 15 10.41 -18.88 -7.57
N TRP A 16 10.67 -18.04 -6.59
CA TRP A 16 10.19 -16.68 -6.55
C TRP A 16 10.96 -15.79 -7.52
N LYS A 17 10.22 -15.01 -8.32
CA LYS A 17 10.80 -14.02 -9.22
C LYS A 17 10.33 -12.63 -8.80
N LEU A 18 11.27 -11.72 -8.55
CA LEU A 18 10.97 -10.32 -8.29
C LEU A 18 10.45 -9.68 -9.59
N ILE A 19 9.23 -9.17 -9.57
CA ILE A 19 8.62 -8.53 -10.73
C ILE A 19 8.48 -7.03 -10.59
N ARG A 20 8.50 -6.48 -9.36
CA ARG A 20 8.38 -5.05 -9.15
C ARG A 20 8.95 -4.65 -7.80
N THR A 21 9.66 -3.55 -7.75
CA THR A 21 10.10 -2.88 -6.52
C THR A 21 9.50 -1.49 -6.49
N CYS A 22 8.80 -1.16 -5.40
CA CYS A 22 8.09 0.09 -5.24
C CYS A 22 8.61 0.84 -4.03
N LEU A 23 8.72 2.17 -4.15
CA LEU A 23 8.94 3.03 -2.99
C LEU A 23 7.63 3.16 -2.21
N CYS A 24 7.70 3.20 -0.89
CA CYS A 24 6.51 3.40 -0.06
C CYS A 24 6.76 4.37 1.08
N GLY A 25 5.70 4.74 1.78
CA GLY A 25 5.76 5.44 3.05
C GLY A 25 5.01 4.62 4.09
N ALA A 26 5.73 3.98 4.98
CA ALA A 26 5.16 3.16 6.04
C ALA A 26 4.73 4.01 7.24
N GLY A 27 4.26 3.35 8.30
CA GLY A 27 3.86 4.01 9.55
C GLY A 27 5.02 4.71 10.23
N LYS A 28 4.76 5.88 10.77
CA LYS A 28 5.74 6.61 11.59
C LYS A 28 5.98 5.89 12.92
N SER A 29 7.00 6.30 13.66
CA SER A 29 7.41 5.61 14.90
C SER A 29 6.30 5.54 15.96
N SER A 30 5.42 6.54 16.02
CA SER A 30 4.29 6.56 16.93
C SER A 30 3.08 5.73 16.46
N THR A 31 3.02 5.38 15.18
CA THR A 31 1.96 4.57 14.57
C THR A 31 2.59 3.61 13.55
N PRO A 32 3.40 2.65 14.01
CA PRO A 32 4.18 1.80 13.12
C PRO A 32 3.30 0.86 12.31
N THR A 33 3.78 0.49 11.12
CA THR A 33 3.18 -0.59 10.36
C THR A 33 3.40 -1.92 11.10
N ILE A 34 2.35 -2.71 11.20
CA ILE A 34 2.41 -4.03 11.84
C ILE A 34 3.42 -4.92 11.10
N ARG A 35 4.24 -5.65 11.86
CA ARG A 35 5.19 -6.63 11.31
C ARG A 35 4.63 -8.03 11.42
N GLY A 36 4.99 -8.89 10.51
CA GLY A 36 4.57 -10.29 10.52
C GLY A 36 4.24 -10.82 9.14
N VAL A 37 3.55 -11.95 9.12
CA VAL A 37 3.08 -12.60 7.90
C VAL A 37 1.57 -12.53 7.85
N PHE A 38 1.06 -11.95 6.79
CA PHE A 38 -0.38 -11.71 6.58
C PHE A 38 -0.78 -12.12 5.17
N THR A 39 -2.06 -11.98 4.86
CA THR A 39 -2.57 -12.13 3.49
C THR A 39 -3.37 -10.90 3.11
N THR A 40 -3.36 -10.57 1.82
CA THR A 40 -4.29 -9.55 1.30
C THR A 40 -5.71 -10.06 1.47
N SER A 41 -6.62 -9.19 1.87
CA SER A 41 -7.98 -9.57 2.21
C SER A 41 -8.99 -9.12 1.16
N TYR A 42 -9.16 -7.82 0.97
CA TYR A 42 -10.07 -7.28 -0.04
C TYR A 42 -9.62 -5.91 -0.49
N LYS A 43 -10.21 -5.46 -1.60
CA LYS A 43 -9.87 -4.20 -2.27
C LYS A 43 -11.02 -3.21 -2.15
N GLN A 44 -10.67 -1.93 -2.12
CA GLN A 44 -11.64 -0.83 -2.15
C GLN A 44 -11.17 0.23 -3.14
N THR A 45 -12.10 0.97 -3.71
CA THR A 45 -11.77 2.00 -4.69
C THR A 45 -11.11 3.20 -4.02
N ALA A 46 -11.62 3.63 -2.88
CA ALA A 46 -11.12 4.79 -2.16
C ALA A 46 -11.60 4.83 -0.72
N TRP A 47 -10.81 5.51 0.12
CA TRP A 47 -11.24 6.02 1.42
C TRP A 47 -11.42 7.53 1.28
N ASN A 48 -12.64 8.00 1.54
CA ASN A 48 -13.05 9.38 1.36
C ASN A 48 -12.86 10.18 2.66
N TYR A 49 -12.10 11.25 2.59
CA TYR A 49 -11.85 12.17 3.72
C TYR A 49 -12.50 13.55 3.50
N GLY A 50 -13.49 13.66 2.59
CA GLY A 50 -14.16 14.91 2.26
C GLY A 50 -13.54 15.58 1.05
N SER A 51 -12.65 16.53 1.23
CA SER A 51 -12.00 17.25 0.12
C SER A 51 -10.89 16.44 -0.56
N TYR A 52 -10.36 15.40 0.11
CA TYR A 52 -9.33 14.52 -0.43
C TYR A 52 -9.65 13.06 -0.13
N TYR A 53 -8.88 12.16 -0.72
CA TYR A 53 -9.04 10.71 -0.61
C TYR A 53 -7.70 10.02 -0.70
N CYS A 54 -7.64 8.73 -0.39
CA CYS A 54 -6.61 7.82 -0.89
C CYS A 54 -7.29 6.62 -1.56
N GLY A 55 -6.68 6.13 -2.61
CA GLY A 55 -7.19 4.99 -3.36
C GLY A 55 -6.44 4.80 -4.67
N PRO A 56 -6.47 3.57 -5.22
CA PRO A 56 -7.17 2.39 -4.70
C PRO A 56 -6.55 1.83 -3.41
N ILE A 57 -7.26 0.90 -2.79
CA ILE A 57 -6.91 0.30 -1.51
C ILE A 57 -6.75 -1.20 -1.69
N VAL A 58 -5.64 -1.75 -1.22
CA VAL A 58 -5.44 -3.21 -1.10
C VAL A 58 -5.20 -3.51 0.37
N ARG A 59 -6.22 -4.04 1.05
CA ARG A 59 -6.14 -4.36 2.48
C ARG A 59 -5.37 -5.64 2.72
N PHE A 60 -4.74 -5.72 3.87
CA PHE A 60 -4.18 -6.97 4.39
C PHE A 60 -4.47 -7.08 5.89
N ASN A 61 -4.27 -8.29 6.44
CA ASN A 61 -4.63 -8.61 7.84
C ASN A 61 -6.13 -8.45 8.11
N GLY A 62 -6.94 -9.12 7.27
CA GLY A 62 -8.41 -9.17 7.45
C GLY A 62 -9.06 -7.79 7.30
N SER A 63 -9.93 -7.46 8.25
CA SER A 63 -10.65 -6.18 8.29
C SER A 63 -9.94 -5.11 9.11
N SER A 64 -8.69 -5.33 9.52
CA SER A 64 -7.89 -4.32 10.22
C SER A 64 -7.67 -3.10 9.35
N GLY A 65 -7.25 -1.98 9.94
CA GLY A 65 -6.99 -0.74 9.23
C GLY A 65 -5.73 -0.74 8.37
N TYR A 66 -4.99 -1.85 8.31
CA TYR A 66 -3.74 -1.92 7.54
C TYR A 66 -4.01 -2.20 6.07
N ALA A 67 -3.38 -1.41 5.21
CA ALA A 67 -3.56 -1.51 3.77
C ALA A 67 -2.40 -0.87 3.01
N PHE A 68 -2.28 -1.27 1.75
CA PHE A 68 -1.55 -0.51 0.74
C PHE A 68 -2.52 0.47 0.10
N HIS A 69 -2.14 1.72 -0.08
CA HIS A 69 -2.97 2.72 -0.75
C HIS A 69 -2.14 3.81 -1.42
N SER A 70 -2.80 4.70 -2.17
CA SER A 70 -2.16 5.84 -2.82
C SER A 70 -1.72 6.90 -1.83
N ARG A 71 -1.05 7.92 -2.35
CA ARG A 71 -0.87 9.20 -1.67
C ARG A 71 -2.24 9.86 -1.44
N LEU A 72 -2.29 10.85 -0.56
CA LEU A 72 -3.52 11.60 -0.29
C LEU A 72 -3.73 12.63 -1.40
N GLU A 73 -4.80 12.48 -2.13
CA GLU A 73 -5.06 13.23 -3.36
C GLU A 73 -6.40 13.98 -3.26
N TYR A 74 -6.45 15.20 -3.80
CA TYR A 74 -7.72 15.93 -3.88
C TYR A 74 -8.63 15.33 -4.94
N TRP A 75 -9.93 15.32 -4.65
CA TRP A 75 -10.94 14.95 -5.63
C TRP A 75 -10.90 15.87 -6.86
N PRO A 76 -11.26 15.42 -8.08
CA PRO A 76 -11.71 14.07 -8.41
C PRO A 76 -10.55 13.06 -8.45
N MET A 77 -10.91 11.76 -8.47
CA MET A 77 -9.92 10.69 -8.55
C MET A 77 -8.98 10.88 -9.75
N ASN A 78 -7.68 10.65 -9.53
CA ASN A 78 -6.60 10.86 -10.51
C ASN A 78 -6.45 12.32 -10.96
N SER A 79 -6.74 13.28 -10.08
CA SER A 79 -6.55 14.71 -10.37
C SER A 79 -5.08 15.13 -10.45
N ASP A 80 -4.17 14.33 -9.89
CA ASP A 80 -2.74 14.68 -9.70
C ASP A 80 -2.50 15.93 -8.84
N ARG A 81 -3.47 16.29 -8.02
CA ARG A 81 -3.36 17.35 -7.02
C ARG A 81 -3.39 16.70 -5.64
N TYR A 82 -2.38 16.94 -4.81
CA TYR A 82 -2.15 16.19 -3.58
C TYR A 82 -2.34 17.03 -2.32
N TYR A 83 -3.08 16.47 -1.38
CA TYR A 83 -3.11 16.94 0.01
C TYR A 83 -1.79 16.59 0.70
N ASP A 84 -1.28 15.37 0.48
CA ASP A 84 0.01 14.91 0.96
C ASP A 84 0.61 13.91 -0.03
N ALA A 85 1.67 14.33 -0.71
CA ALA A 85 2.33 13.53 -1.75
C ALA A 85 3.60 12.83 -1.27
N ARG A 86 3.93 12.91 0.02
CA ARG A 86 5.20 12.36 0.56
C ARG A 86 5.25 10.85 0.42
N ILE A 87 6.39 10.36 -0.05
CA ILE A 87 6.74 8.94 -0.19
C ILE A 87 8.20 8.76 0.24
N GLY A 88 8.58 7.57 0.66
CA GLY A 88 9.96 7.24 0.99
C GLY A 88 10.34 7.44 2.46
N PHE A 89 9.41 7.94 3.26
CA PHE A 89 9.60 8.21 4.69
C PHE A 89 8.53 7.51 5.52
N PRO A 90 8.78 7.21 6.80
CA PRO A 90 7.75 6.70 7.71
C PRO A 90 6.82 7.84 8.13
N ILE A 91 5.70 8.00 7.45
CA ILE A 91 4.81 9.16 7.54
C ILE A 91 3.33 8.84 7.82
N SER A 92 2.92 7.57 7.66
CA SER A 92 1.52 7.18 7.76
C SER A 92 1.12 6.79 9.20
N HIS A 93 -0.17 6.45 9.38
CA HIS A 93 -0.70 5.90 10.62
C HIS A 93 -0.67 4.36 10.66
N GLY A 94 0.17 3.72 9.83
CA GLY A 94 0.37 2.28 9.77
C GLY A 94 0.21 1.68 8.38
N CYS A 95 -0.55 2.32 7.50
CA CYS A 95 -0.69 1.89 6.11
C CYS A 95 0.59 2.14 5.30
N LEU A 96 0.69 1.45 4.17
CA LEU A 96 1.81 1.59 3.25
C LEU A 96 1.36 2.47 2.08
N ARG A 97 1.83 3.71 2.09
CA ARG A 97 1.52 4.70 1.05
C ARG A 97 2.42 4.48 -0.16
N MET A 98 1.85 4.47 -1.35
CA MET A 98 2.56 4.16 -2.59
C MET A 98 2.25 5.20 -3.67
N TYR A 99 3.10 5.28 -4.70
CA TYR A 99 2.79 6.04 -5.91
C TYR A 99 1.57 5.43 -6.62
N ASN A 100 0.84 6.25 -7.34
CA ASN A 100 -0.41 5.84 -7.99
C ASN A 100 -0.21 4.66 -8.95
N ASP A 101 0.82 4.70 -9.78
CA ASP A 101 1.11 3.62 -10.73
C ASP A 101 1.36 2.28 -10.01
N ASP A 102 2.05 2.31 -8.89
CA ASP A 102 2.39 1.12 -8.12
C ASP A 102 1.16 0.53 -7.43
N ILE A 103 0.34 1.35 -6.80
CA ILE A 103 -0.87 0.85 -6.14
C ILE A 103 -1.91 0.38 -7.16
N TRP A 104 -2.04 1.04 -8.32
CA TRP A 104 -2.90 0.55 -9.39
C TRP A 104 -2.41 -0.79 -9.94
N PHE A 105 -1.10 -0.97 -10.06
CA PHE A 105 -0.53 -2.27 -10.43
C PHE A 105 -0.96 -3.35 -9.43
N MET A 106 -0.85 -3.11 -8.14
CA MET A 106 -1.26 -4.06 -7.10
C MET A 106 -2.77 -4.32 -7.17
N TYR A 107 -3.56 -3.28 -7.27
CA TYR A 107 -5.03 -3.39 -7.33
C TYR A 107 -5.48 -4.26 -8.52
N ASN A 108 -4.85 -4.10 -9.66
CA ASN A 108 -5.22 -4.80 -10.89
C ASN A 108 -4.63 -6.21 -11.00
N ASN A 109 -3.53 -6.51 -10.33
CA ASN A 109 -2.76 -7.74 -10.56
C ASN A 109 -2.58 -8.64 -9.35
N ILE A 110 -2.71 -8.15 -8.14
CA ILE A 110 -2.52 -8.96 -6.93
C ILE A 110 -3.85 -9.55 -6.48
N PRO A 111 -4.03 -10.89 -6.52
CA PRO A 111 -5.27 -11.52 -6.06
C PRO A 111 -5.43 -11.39 -4.54
N ASN A 112 -6.67 -11.38 -4.07
CA ASN A 112 -6.97 -11.50 -2.65
C ASN A 112 -6.42 -12.84 -2.13
N GLY A 113 -5.89 -12.85 -0.91
CA GLY A 113 -5.23 -14.03 -0.34
C GLY A 113 -3.74 -14.13 -0.66
N THR A 114 -3.16 -13.12 -1.29
CA THR A 114 -1.71 -13.07 -1.54
C THR A 114 -0.95 -12.85 -0.23
N THR A 115 0.13 -13.60 -0.03
CA THR A 115 0.97 -13.49 1.17
C THR A 115 1.68 -12.14 1.23
N VAL A 116 1.65 -11.52 2.39
CA VAL A 116 2.33 -10.25 2.69
C VAL A 116 3.27 -10.49 3.87
N VAL A 117 4.55 -10.25 3.66
CA VAL A 117 5.57 -10.32 4.72
C VAL A 117 6.05 -8.91 5.03
N VAL A 118 5.83 -8.46 6.26
CA VAL A 118 6.25 -7.14 6.73
C VAL A 118 7.38 -7.31 7.75
N TYR A 119 8.55 -6.75 7.46
CA TYR A 119 9.74 -6.88 8.30
C TYR A 119 10.61 -5.61 8.33
#